data_cf7bdbfc9e236f76fec25b8e80aa19ab
#
_entry.id   cf7bdbfc9e236f76fec25b8e80aa19ab
#
_cell.length_a   1.000
_cell.length_b   1.000
_cell.length_c   1.000
_cell.angle_alpha   90.00
_cell.angle_beta   90.00
_cell.angle_gamma   90.00
#
_symmetry.space_group_name_H-M   'P 1'
#
loop_
_entity.id
_entity.type
_entity.pdbx_description
1 polymer ?
#
loop_
_entity_poly.entity_id
_entity_poly.type
_entity_poly.pdbx_seq_one_letter_code
_entity_poly.pdbx_strand_id
1 'polypeptide(L)'
;MEILNIVKIVLEEGFKYAILALGVYLAYSILDFPDLSVDGTMPLGAIVSAVLILKGINPWISVVIAFACGAAAGCITGILHVKLKLQPLLSGILVYTLLLTVNLVIIKAGTDGQSIASVFGRKTIFNSGAANVLPENIGNINVRKLIVLAVFVIVLKILIDLY
;
A
#
# COMPACT_ATOMS: atom_id res chain seq x y z
N MET A 1 -5.52 -13.38 -26.84
CA MET A 1 -4.63 -13.48 -25.66
C MET A 1 -4.35 -12.12 -25.02
N GLU A 2 -4.20 -11.04 -25.80
CA GLU A 2 -3.93 -9.71 -25.28
C GLU A 2 -5.06 -9.13 -24.42
N ILE A 3 -6.31 -9.30 -24.83
CA ILE A 3 -7.48 -8.80 -24.09
C ILE A 3 -7.55 -9.40 -22.67
N LEU A 4 -7.26 -10.68 -22.53
CA LEU A 4 -7.27 -11.37 -21.23
C LEU A 4 -6.18 -10.82 -20.29
N ASN A 5 -5.00 -10.49 -20.84
CA ASN A 5 -3.92 -9.88 -20.08
C ASN A 5 -4.26 -8.45 -19.65
N ILE A 6 -4.92 -7.68 -20.52
CA ILE A 6 -5.38 -6.32 -20.19
C ILE A 6 -6.41 -6.37 -19.06
N VAL A 7 -7.42 -7.24 -19.16
CA VAL A 7 -8.44 -7.41 -18.12
C VAL A 7 -7.81 -7.79 -16.77
N LYS A 8 -6.81 -8.68 -16.78
CA LYS A 8 -6.07 -9.06 -15.57
C LYS A 8 -5.36 -7.87 -14.94
N ILE A 9 -4.62 -7.08 -15.72
CA ILE A 9 -3.90 -5.90 -15.22
C ILE A 9 -4.89 -4.91 -14.61
N VAL A 10 -6.01 -4.65 -15.28
CA VAL A 10 -7.07 -3.76 -14.78
C VAL A 10 -7.64 -4.26 -13.46
N LEU A 11 -7.88 -5.57 -13.32
CA LEU A 11 -8.36 -6.15 -12.07
C LEU A 11 -7.32 -6.09 -10.96
N GLU A 12 -6.05 -6.40 -11.24
CA GLU A 12 -4.97 -6.30 -10.26
C GLU A 12 -4.82 -4.86 -9.73
N GLU A 13 -4.82 -3.87 -10.61
CA GLU A 13 -4.76 -2.46 -10.20
C GLU A 13 -6.05 -2.04 -9.48
N GLY A 14 -7.22 -2.43 -9.99
CA GLY A 14 -8.51 -2.15 -9.36
C GLY A 14 -8.59 -2.64 -7.91
N PHE A 15 -8.13 -3.85 -7.61
CA PHE A 15 -8.12 -4.38 -6.24
C PHE A 15 -7.13 -3.63 -5.32
N LYS A 16 -5.99 -3.19 -5.84
CA LYS A 16 -5.05 -2.38 -5.05
C LYS A 16 -5.69 -1.04 -4.65
N TYR A 17 -6.32 -0.36 -5.61
CA TYR A 17 -7.03 0.89 -5.33
C TYR A 17 -8.31 0.69 -4.50
N ALA A 18 -8.94 -0.48 -4.55
CA ALA A 18 -10.07 -0.79 -3.68
C ALA A 18 -9.66 -0.79 -2.20
N ILE A 19 -8.47 -1.28 -1.85
CA ILE A 19 -7.95 -1.23 -0.47
C ILE A 19 -7.78 0.22 -0.02
N LEU A 20 -7.20 1.06 -0.88
CA LEU A 20 -7.03 2.48 -0.61
C LEU A 20 -8.38 3.17 -0.44
N ALA A 21 -9.34 2.91 -1.34
CA ALA A 21 -10.68 3.47 -1.28
C ALA A 21 -11.43 3.07 0.00
N LEU A 22 -11.28 1.83 0.48
CA LEU A 22 -11.84 1.39 1.76
C LEU A 22 -11.20 2.14 2.94
N GLY A 23 -9.89 2.40 2.90
CA GLY A 23 -9.21 3.21 3.91
C GLY A 23 -9.71 4.65 3.97
N VAL A 24 -9.88 5.29 2.81
CA VAL A 24 -10.47 6.64 2.71
C VAL A 24 -11.93 6.63 3.17
N TYR A 25 -12.70 5.62 2.79
CA TYR A 25 -14.10 5.47 3.23
C TYR A 25 -14.20 5.38 4.76
N LEU A 26 -13.33 4.60 5.40
CA LEU A 26 -13.25 4.50 6.87
C LEU A 26 -12.95 5.86 7.51
N ALA A 27 -11.95 6.58 7.00
CA ALA A 27 -11.58 7.88 7.52
C ALA A 27 -12.75 8.87 7.38
N TYR A 28 -13.42 8.89 6.23
CA TYR A 28 -14.54 9.78 5.99
C TYR A 28 -15.79 9.38 6.77
N SER A 29 -16.14 8.09 6.81
CA SER A 29 -17.39 7.62 7.42
C SER A 29 -17.37 7.64 8.95
N ILE A 30 -16.20 7.38 9.56
CA ILE A 30 -16.06 7.27 11.02
C ILE A 30 -15.55 8.57 11.64
N LEU A 31 -14.57 9.21 11.00
CA LEU A 31 -13.90 10.40 11.54
C LEU A 31 -14.45 11.71 10.98
N ASP A 32 -15.34 11.67 9.97
CA ASP A 32 -15.80 12.85 9.20
C ASP A 32 -14.63 13.71 8.69
N PHE A 33 -13.54 13.03 8.35
CA PHE A 33 -12.25 13.62 8.04
C PHE A 33 -11.80 13.22 6.63
N PRO A 34 -11.93 14.10 5.62
CA PRO A 34 -11.44 13.84 4.27
C PRO A 34 -9.89 13.89 4.25
N ASP A 35 -9.25 12.74 4.50
CA ASP A 35 -7.79 12.64 4.53
C ASP A 35 -7.21 12.34 3.15
N LEU A 36 -6.56 13.33 2.56
CA LEU A 36 -5.83 13.20 1.29
C LEU A 36 -4.38 12.71 1.46
N SER A 37 -3.90 12.53 2.70
CA SER A 37 -2.55 12.01 2.94
C SER A 37 -2.39 10.55 2.51
N VAL A 38 -3.50 9.84 2.31
CA VAL A 38 -3.55 8.43 1.90
C VAL A 38 -2.84 8.21 0.56
N ASP A 39 -2.95 9.15 -0.38
CA ASP A 39 -2.24 9.10 -1.67
C ASP A 39 -0.71 9.16 -1.50
N GLY A 40 -0.21 9.74 -0.42
CA GLY A 40 1.21 9.78 -0.08
C GLY A 40 1.66 8.58 0.76
N THR A 41 0.80 8.07 1.64
CA THR A 41 1.13 6.95 2.54
C THR A 41 1.16 5.61 1.82
N MET A 42 0.34 5.42 0.79
CA MET A 42 0.36 4.20 -0.03
C MET A 42 1.72 4.01 -0.72
N PRO A 43 2.27 4.99 -1.47
CA PRO A 43 3.62 4.88 -2.02
C PRO A 43 4.70 4.73 -0.94
N LEU A 44 4.56 5.40 0.23
CA LEU A 44 5.48 5.23 1.35
C LEU A 44 5.58 3.77 1.76
N GLY A 45 4.46 3.11 2.01
CA GLY A 45 4.42 1.70 2.39
C GLY A 45 5.05 0.80 1.32
N ALA A 46 4.77 1.05 0.04
CA ALA A 46 5.33 0.31 -1.07
C ALA A 46 6.86 0.47 -1.16
N ILE A 47 7.36 1.71 -1.05
CA ILE A 47 8.80 2.01 -1.12
C ILE A 47 9.55 1.42 0.07
N VAL A 48 9.04 1.59 1.29
CA VAL A 48 9.65 1.02 2.50
C VAL A 48 9.74 -0.49 2.39
N SER A 49 8.65 -1.17 2.01
CA SER A 49 8.67 -2.62 1.85
C SER A 49 9.62 -3.07 0.74
N ALA A 50 9.67 -2.37 -0.40
CA ALA A 50 10.58 -2.68 -1.51
C ALA A 50 12.05 -2.54 -1.10
N VAL A 51 12.42 -1.45 -0.45
CA VAL A 51 13.78 -1.20 0.03
C VAL A 51 14.23 -2.26 1.05
N LEU A 52 13.35 -2.64 1.98
CA LEU A 52 13.66 -3.68 2.96
C LEU A 52 13.86 -5.06 2.31
N ILE A 53 13.03 -5.40 1.32
CA ILE A 53 13.18 -6.64 0.53
C ILE A 53 14.48 -6.63 -0.27
N LEU A 54 14.87 -5.49 -0.85
CA LEU A 54 16.16 -5.36 -1.56
C LEU A 54 17.34 -5.58 -0.62
N LYS A 55 17.24 -5.15 0.64
CA LYS A 55 18.25 -5.42 1.70
C LYS A 55 18.20 -6.84 2.24
N GLY A 56 17.37 -7.72 1.70
CA GLY A 56 17.29 -9.14 2.08
C GLY A 56 16.47 -9.42 3.35
N ILE A 57 15.72 -8.45 3.84
CA ILE A 57 14.85 -8.63 5.01
C ILE A 57 13.64 -9.49 4.62
N ASN A 58 13.17 -10.31 5.57
CA ASN A 58 12.02 -11.17 5.36
C ASN A 58 10.79 -10.34 4.91
N PRO A 59 10.08 -10.75 3.84
CA PRO A 59 8.92 -10.03 3.32
C PRO A 59 7.81 -9.75 4.36
N TRP A 60 7.61 -10.65 5.30
CA TRP A 60 6.62 -10.47 6.37
C TRP A 60 7.00 -9.33 7.33
N ILE A 61 8.28 -9.26 7.70
CA ILE A 61 8.79 -8.18 8.56
C ILE A 61 8.74 -6.85 7.81
N SER A 62 9.05 -6.84 6.50
CA SER A 62 9.00 -5.61 5.69
C SER A 62 7.59 -5.02 5.62
N VAL A 63 6.54 -5.85 5.58
CA VAL A 63 5.15 -5.37 5.61
C VAL A 63 4.77 -4.79 6.96
N VAL A 64 5.19 -5.41 8.07
CA VAL A 64 4.93 -4.87 9.40
C VAL A 64 5.60 -3.50 9.58
N ILE A 65 6.84 -3.36 9.11
CA ILE A 65 7.55 -2.07 9.17
C ILE A 65 6.87 -1.04 8.26
N ALA A 66 6.48 -1.42 7.05
CA ALA A 66 5.75 -0.54 6.13
C ALA A 66 4.42 -0.06 6.73
N PHE A 67 3.69 -0.95 7.40
CA PHE A 67 2.47 -0.60 8.13
C PHE A 67 2.74 0.40 9.25
N ALA A 68 3.79 0.17 10.05
CA ALA A 68 4.18 1.10 11.12
C ALA A 68 4.57 2.49 10.57
N CYS A 69 5.27 2.55 9.43
CA CYS A 69 5.60 3.82 8.76
C CYS A 69 4.34 4.54 8.26
N GLY A 70 3.39 3.81 7.67
CA GLY A 70 2.10 4.37 7.25
C GLY A 70 1.29 4.89 8.44
N ALA A 71 1.23 4.15 9.54
CA ALA A 71 0.58 4.58 10.77
C ALA A 71 1.23 5.84 11.36
N ALA A 72 2.56 5.92 11.36
CA ALA A 72 3.28 7.12 11.80
C ALA A 72 2.94 8.34 10.93
N ALA A 73 2.87 8.17 9.62
CA ALA A 73 2.46 9.25 8.70
C ALA A 73 1.03 9.72 8.97
N GLY A 74 0.08 8.79 9.18
CA GLY A 74 -1.29 9.13 9.59
C GLY A 74 -1.36 9.85 10.94
N CYS A 75 -0.54 9.43 11.92
CA CYS A 75 -0.42 10.15 13.19
C CYS A 75 0.04 11.60 13.01
N ILE A 76 0.97 11.85 12.09
CA ILE A 76 1.42 13.21 11.78
C ILE A 76 0.25 14.05 11.25
N THR A 77 -0.55 13.51 10.30
CA THR A 77 -1.75 14.18 9.79
C THR A 77 -2.73 14.51 10.92
N GLY A 78 -3.00 13.54 11.81
CA GLY A 78 -3.87 13.73 12.96
C GLY A 78 -3.35 14.79 13.94
N ILE A 79 -2.05 14.81 14.22
CA ILE A 79 -1.44 15.82 15.09
C ILE A 79 -1.55 17.22 14.49
N LEU A 80 -1.31 17.37 13.18
CA LEU A 80 -1.47 18.66 12.50
C LEU A 80 -2.90 19.17 12.61
N HIS A 81 -3.88 18.29 12.41
CA HIS A 81 -5.29 18.64 12.53
C HIS A 81 -5.64 19.04 13.98
N VAL A 82 -5.36 18.17 14.96
CA VAL A 82 -5.81 18.34 16.35
C VAL A 82 -5.04 19.43 17.09
N LYS A 83 -3.69 19.42 17.01
CA LYS A 83 -2.85 20.39 17.76
C LYS A 83 -2.75 21.73 17.07
N LEU A 84 -2.57 21.76 15.75
CA LEU A 84 -2.44 23.01 15.00
C LEU A 84 -3.79 23.56 14.54
N LYS A 85 -4.89 22.83 14.80
CA LYS A 85 -6.26 23.22 14.40
C LYS A 85 -6.38 23.56 12.92
N LEU A 86 -5.56 22.92 12.09
CA LEU A 86 -5.63 23.07 10.64
C LEU A 86 -6.89 22.40 10.10
N GLN A 87 -7.41 22.94 9.01
CA GLN A 87 -8.51 22.27 8.33
C GLN A 87 -8.10 20.86 7.88
N PRO A 88 -8.98 19.85 7.94
CA PRO A 88 -8.67 18.47 7.59
C PRO A 88 -8.01 18.35 6.22
N LEU A 89 -8.61 18.96 5.21
CA LEU A 89 -8.12 18.96 3.85
C LEU A 89 -6.69 19.54 3.73
N LEU A 90 -6.42 20.64 4.44
CA LEU A 90 -5.12 21.31 4.41
C LEU A 90 -4.04 20.44 5.07
N SER A 91 -4.36 19.81 6.20
CA SER A 91 -3.41 18.91 6.88
C SER A 91 -3.04 17.71 6.01
N GLY A 92 -4.03 17.13 5.31
CA GLY A 92 -3.80 16.03 4.37
C GLY A 92 -2.89 16.42 3.21
N ILE A 93 -3.12 17.57 2.57
CA ILE A 93 -2.29 18.07 1.46
C ILE A 93 -0.86 18.36 1.92
N LEU A 94 -0.68 18.96 3.09
CA LEU A 94 0.66 19.22 3.65
C LEU A 94 1.44 17.93 3.89
N VAL A 95 0.80 16.93 4.49
CA VAL A 95 1.45 15.64 4.72
C VAL A 95 1.72 14.91 3.41
N TYR A 96 0.79 14.95 2.45
CA TYR A 96 0.99 14.39 1.12
C TYR A 96 2.25 14.95 0.44
N THR A 97 2.40 16.27 0.40
CA THR A 97 3.57 16.92 -0.23
C THR A 97 4.88 16.61 0.52
N LEU A 98 4.85 16.53 1.84
CA LEU A 98 5.98 16.09 2.64
C LEU A 98 6.36 14.64 2.32
N LEU A 99 5.37 13.75 2.25
CA LEU A 99 5.60 12.34 1.94
C LEU A 99 6.17 12.12 0.55
N LEU A 100 5.83 12.94 -0.46
CA LEU A 100 6.46 12.87 -1.78
C LEU A 100 7.99 13.02 -1.67
N THR A 101 8.46 13.99 -0.89
CA THR A 101 9.90 14.21 -0.69
C THR A 101 10.53 13.07 0.12
N VAL A 102 9.87 12.63 1.19
CA VAL A 102 10.34 11.52 2.04
C VAL A 102 10.45 10.23 1.21
N ASN A 103 9.47 9.95 0.38
CA ASN A 103 9.46 8.79 -0.51
C ASN A 103 10.66 8.78 -1.46
N LEU A 104 10.99 9.94 -2.06
CA LEU A 104 12.17 10.07 -2.93
C LEU A 104 13.49 9.89 -2.17
N VAL A 105 13.57 10.39 -0.94
CA VAL A 105 14.77 10.21 -0.11
C VAL A 105 14.95 8.75 0.28
N ILE A 106 13.89 8.07 0.71
CA ILE A 106 13.94 6.66 1.12
C ILE A 106 14.35 5.77 -0.06
N ILE A 107 13.77 5.99 -1.24
CA ILE A 107 14.10 5.17 -2.41
C ILE A 107 15.56 5.36 -2.83
N LYS A 108 16.05 6.60 -2.89
CA LYS A 108 17.45 6.90 -3.22
C LYS A 108 18.44 6.32 -2.20
N ALA A 109 18.12 6.43 -0.91
CA ALA A 109 18.95 5.87 0.14
C ALA A 109 18.96 4.33 0.16
N GLY A 110 17.87 3.71 -0.31
CA GLY A 110 17.73 2.26 -0.35
C GLY A 110 18.21 1.58 -1.62
N THR A 111 18.46 2.35 -2.70
CA THR A 111 18.80 1.85 -4.04
C THR A 111 20.09 2.45 -4.60
N ASP A 112 21.02 2.86 -3.73
CA ASP A 112 22.31 3.45 -4.13
C ASP A 112 22.18 4.63 -5.11
N GLY A 113 21.21 5.50 -4.86
CA GLY A 113 20.97 6.72 -5.64
C GLY A 113 19.99 6.56 -6.81
N GLN A 114 19.45 5.38 -7.06
CA GLN A 114 18.43 5.20 -8.10
C GLN A 114 17.06 5.72 -7.63
N SER A 115 16.27 6.23 -8.56
CA SER A 115 14.90 6.71 -8.28
C SER A 115 13.84 5.61 -8.44
N ILE A 116 14.24 4.39 -8.72
CA ILE A 116 13.35 3.24 -8.97
C ILE A 116 13.87 2.04 -8.17
N ALA A 117 13.01 1.44 -7.36
CA ALA A 117 13.29 0.20 -6.65
C ALA A 117 12.71 -0.98 -7.44
N SER A 118 13.57 -1.73 -8.14
CA SER A 118 13.15 -2.95 -8.84
C SER A 118 13.27 -4.16 -7.92
N VAL A 119 12.14 -4.73 -7.53
CA VAL A 119 12.04 -5.95 -6.69
C VAL A 119 11.97 -7.22 -7.55
N PHE A 120 12.27 -7.10 -8.84
CA PHE A 120 12.20 -8.21 -9.78
C PHE A 120 13.14 -9.36 -9.36
N GLY A 121 12.62 -10.58 -9.31
CA GLY A 121 13.39 -11.75 -8.91
C GLY A 121 13.63 -11.93 -7.41
N ARG A 122 13.14 -11.03 -6.55
CA ARG A 122 13.23 -11.16 -5.08
C ARG A 122 12.04 -11.91 -4.50
N LYS A 123 12.25 -12.57 -3.36
CA LYS A 123 11.16 -13.22 -2.62
C LYS A 123 10.23 -12.16 -2.06
N THR A 124 8.99 -12.15 -2.51
CA THR A 124 7.91 -11.31 -2.01
C THR A 124 6.91 -12.17 -1.23
N ILE A 125 5.94 -11.55 -0.55
CA ILE A 125 4.86 -12.29 0.14
C ILE A 125 4.13 -13.22 -0.82
N PHE A 126 3.95 -12.81 -2.08
CA PHE A 126 3.28 -13.61 -3.10
C PHE A 126 4.07 -14.86 -3.53
N ASN A 127 5.40 -14.88 -3.28
CA ASN A 127 6.31 -16.01 -3.57
C ASN A 127 6.84 -16.67 -2.29
N SER A 128 6.38 -16.30 -1.11
CA SER A 128 6.78 -16.90 0.16
C SER A 128 5.73 -17.87 0.69
N GLY A 129 6.17 -18.87 1.40
CA GLY A 129 5.47 -20.04 1.92
C GLY A 129 3.94 -20.05 2.09
N ALA A 130 3.30 -18.99 2.60
CA ALA A 130 1.85 -18.95 2.78
C ALA A 130 1.07 -18.83 1.46
N ALA A 131 1.65 -18.22 0.44
CA ALA A 131 1.03 -18.10 -0.88
C ALA A 131 1.27 -19.33 -1.77
N ASN A 132 2.20 -20.22 -1.39
CA ASN A 132 2.48 -21.46 -2.14
C ASN A 132 1.33 -22.49 -2.07
N VAL A 133 0.37 -22.32 -1.18
CA VAL A 133 -0.81 -23.17 -1.09
C VAL A 133 -1.79 -22.91 -2.25
N LEU A 134 -1.69 -21.72 -2.88
CA LEU A 134 -2.53 -21.34 -4.00
C LEU A 134 -1.85 -21.67 -5.34
N PRO A 135 -2.58 -22.17 -6.34
CA PRO A 135 -2.01 -22.46 -7.65
C PRO A 135 -1.42 -21.21 -8.27
N GLU A 136 -0.20 -21.32 -8.79
CA GLU A 136 0.51 -20.19 -9.42
C GLU A 136 -0.19 -19.71 -10.68
N ASN A 137 -0.68 -20.66 -11.45
CA ASN A 137 -1.30 -20.39 -12.75
C ASN A 137 -2.57 -21.25 -12.93
N ILE A 138 -3.66 -20.63 -13.31
CA ILE A 138 -4.82 -21.29 -13.90
C ILE A 138 -4.80 -20.95 -15.39
N GLY A 139 -4.30 -21.88 -16.20
CA GLY A 139 -3.97 -21.58 -17.60
C GLY A 139 -2.72 -20.71 -17.73
N ASN A 140 -2.76 -19.68 -18.55
CA ASN A 140 -1.65 -18.73 -18.76
C ASN A 140 -1.70 -17.49 -17.84
N ILE A 141 -2.49 -17.50 -16.77
CA ILE A 141 -2.74 -16.32 -15.92
C ILE A 141 -2.23 -16.57 -14.51
N ASN A 142 -1.38 -15.68 -14.01
CA ASN A 142 -0.96 -15.65 -12.60
C ASN A 142 -2.13 -15.15 -11.72
N VAL A 143 -3.00 -16.08 -11.30
CA VAL A 143 -4.24 -15.76 -10.57
C VAL A 143 -3.97 -15.59 -9.07
N ARG A 144 -2.83 -16.09 -8.58
CA ARG A 144 -2.46 -16.03 -7.16
C ARG A 144 -2.54 -14.63 -6.56
N LYS A 145 -1.96 -13.63 -7.24
CA LYS A 145 -1.98 -12.24 -6.78
C LYS A 145 -3.39 -11.68 -6.69
N LEU A 146 -4.20 -11.96 -7.70
CA LEU A 146 -5.58 -11.50 -7.80
C LEU A 146 -6.45 -12.11 -6.69
N ILE A 147 -6.30 -13.41 -6.41
CA ILE A 147 -7.03 -14.08 -5.34
C ILE A 147 -6.64 -13.52 -3.96
N VAL A 148 -5.36 -13.35 -3.70
CA VAL A 148 -4.87 -12.82 -2.42
C VAL A 148 -5.40 -11.39 -2.19
N LEU A 149 -5.34 -10.53 -3.22
CA LEU A 149 -5.87 -9.17 -3.15
C LEU A 149 -7.39 -9.15 -2.96
N ALA A 150 -8.14 -9.98 -3.71
CA ALA A 150 -9.59 -10.08 -3.58
C ALA A 150 -10.01 -10.55 -2.18
N VAL A 151 -9.36 -11.58 -1.65
CA VAL A 151 -9.62 -12.07 -0.29
C VAL A 151 -9.34 -11.00 0.74
N PHE A 152 -8.23 -10.26 0.60
CA PHE A 152 -7.87 -9.19 1.52
C PHE A 152 -8.91 -8.06 1.50
N VAL A 153 -9.37 -7.63 0.30
CA VAL A 153 -10.43 -6.60 0.16
C VAL A 153 -11.74 -7.07 0.80
N ILE A 154 -12.14 -8.33 0.57
CA ILE A 154 -13.37 -8.89 1.13
C ILE A 154 -13.30 -8.96 2.66
N VAL A 155 -12.18 -9.43 3.21
CA VAL A 155 -11.97 -9.50 4.67
C VAL A 155 -12.04 -8.10 5.28
N LEU A 156 -11.38 -7.13 4.65
CA LEU A 156 -11.35 -5.74 5.11
C LEU A 156 -12.76 -5.12 5.06
N LYS A 157 -13.52 -5.39 3.99
CA LYS A 157 -14.92 -4.93 3.88
C LYS A 157 -15.81 -5.55 4.95
N ILE A 158 -15.72 -6.86 5.19
CA ILE A 158 -16.50 -7.54 6.24
C ILE A 158 -16.18 -6.96 7.61
N LEU A 159 -14.91 -6.64 7.86
CA LEU A 159 -14.47 -6.06 9.13
C LEU A 159 -15.04 -4.64 9.32
N ILE A 160 -15.18 -3.88 8.24
CA ILE A 160 -15.82 -2.56 8.24
C ILE A 160 -17.34 -2.68 8.43
N ASP A 161 -17.99 -3.62 7.74
CA ASP A 161 -19.45 -3.82 7.84
C ASP A 161 -19.87 -4.37 9.22
N LEU A 162 -18.93 -4.94 9.98
CA LEU A 162 -19.19 -5.49 11.32
C LEU A 162 -19.05 -4.43 12.44
N TYR A 163 -18.44 -3.28 12.12
CA TYR A 163 -18.22 -2.17 13.03
C TYR A 163 -19.30 -1.10 12.91
#